data_87086f413c5e6c831bd24fc8d6321eed
#
_entry.id   87086f413c5e6c831bd24fc8d6321eed
#
_cell.length_a   1.000
_cell.length_b   1.000
_cell.length_c   1.000
_cell.angle_alpha   90.00
_cell.angle_beta   90.00
_cell.angle_gamma   90.00
#
_symmetry.space_group_name_H-M   'P 1'
#
loop_
_entity.id
_entity.type
_entity.pdbx_description
1 polymer ?
#
loop_
_entity_poly.entity_id
_entity_poly.type
_entity_poly.pdbx_seq_one_letter_code
_entity_poly.pdbx_strand_id
1 'polypeptide(L)'
;MQYPKISIVTPSYNCKALIAQTIDSVLNQHYPNLEYIIIDGNSTDGTQEVIKQYSNSLSYWHSQKDQGQYDAINQGFTKSTGEIMGWLNADDMLLPNSLFVIAEIFTQLAQVEWVTSLQPTSWDASGYLAQVNSLPGFSRQAFLDGLYLPTTAKKGYWLQQESTFWRRSLWEKAGASIPDYDLAGDFALWCKFYEHADLVGVSYPLGGFRMIEGQRSEDHENYMTQAKLALQTTRSNLSWNPKDTNPLIYLPVASFGAINSFLTKHYGYQGFYIQKHNPRKMDSRWSIDSKKFLP
;
A
#
# COMPACT_ATOMS: atom_id res chain seq x y z
N MET A 1 -11.78 1.65 -24.39
CA MET A 1 -10.67 2.00 -23.48
C MET A 1 -9.75 0.78 -23.41
N GLN A 2 -8.46 0.93 -23.61
CA GLN A 2 -7.53 -0.18 -23.41
C GLN A 2 -7.24 -0.27 -21.91
N TYR A 3 -7.52 -1.42 -21.30
CA TYR A 3 -7.25 -1.65 -19.88
C TYR A 3 -5.80 -2.11 -19.73
N PRO A 4 -4.93 -1.37 -19.00
CA PRO A 4 -3.56 -1.80 -18.72
C PRO A 4 -3.57 -3.12 -17.94
N LYS A 5 -2.55 -3.95 -18.13
CA LYS A 5 -2.46 -5.20 -17.38
C LYS A 5 -2.06 -4.93 -15.93
N ILE A 6 -2.85 -5.43 -14.99
CA ILE A 6 -2.60 -5.33 -13.55
C ILE A 6 -2.23 -6.70 -13.02
N SER A 7 -1.07 -6.82 -12.38
CA SER A 7 -0.66 -8.01 -11.64
C SER A 7 -0.90 -7.83 -10.15
N ILE A 8 -1.66 -8.73 -9.56
CA ILE A 8 -1.84 -8.85 -8.12
C ILE A 8 -1.20 -10.16 -7.65
N VAL A 9 -0.36 -10.06 -6.62
CA VAL A 9 0.26 -11.22 -5.96
C VAL A 9 -0.35 -11.38 -4.58
N THR A 10 -0.74 -12.61 -4.21
CA THR A 10 -1.15 -12.95 -2.85
C THR A 10 -0.22 -14.01 -2.29
N PRO A 11 0.60 -13.68 -1.28
CA PRO A 11 1.32 -14.65 -0.49
C PRO A 11 0.33 -15.33 0.46
N SER A 12 0.42 -16.64 0.63
CA SER A 12 -0.49 -17.40 1.49
C SER A 12 0.27 -18.40 2.36
N TYR A 13 -0.08 -18.49 3.63
CA TYR A 13 0.38 -19.54 4.53
C TYR A 13 -0.63 -19.78 5.65
N ASN A 14 -1.21 -20.99 5.71
CA ASN A 14 -2.20 -21.40 6.71
C ASN A 14 -3.34 -20.37 6.93
N CYS A 15 -4.03 -20.01 5.85
CA CYS A 15 -5.07 -18.99 5.82
C CYS A 15 -6.41 -19.51 5.30
N LYS A 16 -6.74 -20.79 5.53
CA LYS A 16 -7.96 -21.45 5.03
C LYS A 16 -9.25 -20.67 5.28
N ALA A 17 -9.37 -20.09 6.47
CA ALA A 17 -10.59 -19.40 6.89
C ALA A 17 -10.88 -18.10 6.10
N LEU A 18 -9.85 -17.47 5.52
CA LEU A 18 -9.93 -16.10 5.01
C LEU A 18 -9.60 -16.00 3.53
N ILE A 19 -8.72 -16.85 3.00
CA ILE A 19 -8.19 -16.77 1.63
C ILE A 19 -9.28 -16.69 0.56
N ALA A 20 -10.44 -17.37 0.75
CA ALA A 20 -11.54 -17.31 -0.19
C ALA A 20 -12.10 -15.87 -0.32
N GLN A 21 -12.27 -15.15 0.80
CA GLN A 21 -12.75 -13.77 0.77
C GLN A 21 -11.76 -12.83 0.09
N THR A 22 -10.45 -13.05 0.32
CA THR A 22 -9.38 -12.31 -0.38
C THR A 22 -9.46 -12.55 -1.88
N ILE A 23 -9.50 -13.82 -2.32
CA ILE A 23 -9.60 -14.18 -3.75
C ILE A 23 -10.85 -13.56 -4.38
N ASP A 24 -11.99 -13.70 -3.73
CA ASP A 24 -13.26 -13.14 -4.20
C ASP A 24 -13.19 -11.61 -4.32
N SER A 25 -12.55 -10.91 -3.39
CA SER A 25 -12.40 -9.46 -3.45
C SER A 25 -11.61 -8.96 -4.67
N VAL A 26 -10.69 -9.79 -5.16
CA VAL A 26 -9.90 -9.51 -6.37
C VAL A 26 -10.66 -9.91 -7.63
N LEU A 27 -11.20 -11.13 -7.69
CA LEU A 27 -11.87 -11.66 -8.88
C LEU A 27 -13.22 -10.96 -9.16
N ASN A 28 -13.98 -10.60 -8.13
CA ASN A 28 -15.24 -9.88 -8.25
C ASN A 28 -15.08 -8.42 -8.70
N GLN A 29 -13.84 -7.92 -8.85
CA GLN A 29 -13.59 -6.68 -9.58
C GLN A 29 -13.98 -6.82 -11.06
N HIS A 30 -14.02 -8.03 -11.62
CA HIS A 30 -14.24 -8.29 -13.04
C HIS A 30 -13.36 -7.46 -13.97
N TYR A 31 -12.14 -7.16 -13.50
CA TYR A 31 -11.19 -6.36 -14.28
C TYR A 31 -10.67 -7.17 -15.48
N PRO A 32 -10.85 -6.71 -16.73
CA PRO A 32 -10.70 -7.57 -17.92
C PRO A 32 -9.25 -7.96 -18.23
N ASN A 33 -8.25 -7.24 -17.72
CA ASN A 33 -6.82 -7.51 -17.95
C ASN A 33 -6.08 -7.75 -16.62
N LEU A 34 -6.69 -8.56 -15.75
CA LEU A 34 -6.14 -8.97 -14.47
C LEU A 34 -5.19 -10.17 -14.66
N GLU A 35 -4.03 -10.10 -14.02
CA GLU A 35 -3.11 -11.20 -13.81
C GLU A 35 -3.03 -11.45 -12.30
N TYR A 36 -3.74 -12.49 -11.83
CA TYR A 36 -3.80 -12.82 -10.41
C TYR A 36 -2.96 -14.05 -10.11
N ILE A 37 -2.00 -13.89 -9.20
CA ILE A 37 -0.98 -14.88 -8.85
C ILE A 37 -1.04 -15.17 -7.35
N ILE A 38 -1.07 -16.46 -6.97
CA ILE A 38 -1.04 -16.88 -5.56
C ILE A 38 0.18 -17.76 -5.33
N ILE A 39 0.98 -17.43 -4.31
CA ILE A 39 2.12 -18.21 -3.87
C ILE A 39 1.84 -18.69 -2.45
N ASP A 40 1.67 -20.00 -2.30
CA ASP A 40 1.39 -20.64 -1.02
C ASP A 40 2.64 -21.28 -0.44
N GLY A 41 2.97 -20.97 0.80
CA GLY A 41 4.14 -21.40 1.54
C GLY A 41 4.07 -22.86 2.06
N ASN A 42 3.40 -23.77 1.31
CA ASN A 42 3.15 -25.15 1.71
C ASN A 42 2.21 -25.26 2.93
N SER A 43 1.06 -24.61 2.84
CA SER A 43 0.01 -24.69 3.87
C SER A 43 -0.47 -26.11 4.15
N THR A 44 -0.82 -26.38 5.40
CA THR A 44 -1.26 -27.71 5.88
C THR A 44 -2.65 -27.71 6.51
N ASP A 45 -3.31 -26.55 6.57
CA ASP A 45 -4.62 -26.36 7.21
C ASP A 45 -5.83 -26.54 6.27
N GLY A 46 -5.57 -26.81 4.98
CA GLY A 46 -6.60 -26.88 3.94
C GLY A 46 -6.69 -25.63 3.06
N THR A 47 -5.77 -24.68 3.19
CA THR A 47 -5.67 -23.49 2.32
C THR A 47 -5.49 -23.88 0.86
N GLN A 48 -4.64 -24.88 0.58
CA GLN A 48 -4.37 -25.34 -0.79
C GLN A 48 -5.62 -25.83 -1.50
N GLU A 49 -6.50 -26.55 -0.80
CA GLU A 49 -7.78 -27.05 -1.32
C GLU A 49 -8.72 -25.90 -1.68
N VAL A 50 -8.72 -24.81 -0.90
CA VAL A 50 -9.46 -23.59 -1.21
C VAL A 50 -8.90 -22.94 -2.46
N ILE A 51 -7.59 -22.68 -2.54
CA ILE A 51 -6.95 -22.05 -3.72
C ILE A 51 -7.24 -22.86 -4.99
N LYS A 52 -7.18 -24.20 -4.89
CA LYS A 52 -7.43 -25.10 -6.01
C LYS A 52 -8.82 -24.92 -6.63
N GLN A 53 -9.83 -24.54 -5.85
CA GLN A 53 -11.18 -24.28 -6.38
C GLN A 53 -11.21 -23.07 -7.33
N TYR A 54 -10.27 -22.15 -7.19
CA TYR A 54 -10.15 -20.94 -8.02
C TYR A 54 -9.13 -21.08 -9.16
N SER A 55 -8.50 -22.26 -9.35
CA SER A 55 -7.38 -22.45 -10.29
C SER A 55 -7.66 -21.97 -11.72
N ASN A 56 -8.90 -22.10 -12.19
CA ASN A 56 -9.31 -21.69 -13.54
C ASN A 56 -9.39 -20.15 -13.70
N SER A 57 -9.41 -19.42 -12.60
CA SER A 57 -9.51 -17.95 -12.55
C SER A 57 -8.18 -17.29 -12.19
N LEU A 58 -7.16 -18.08 -11.81
CA LEU A 58 -5.82 -17.62 -11.47
C LEU A 58 -4.91 -17.68 -12.70
N SER A 59 -4.07 -16.67 -12.89
CA SER A 59 -3.05 -16.70 -13.93
C SER A 59 -1.92 -17.67 -13.60
N TYR A 60 -1.60 -17.80 -12.32
CA TYR A 60 -0.63 -18.75 -11.80
C TYR A 60 -0.84 -18.99 -10.31
N TRP A 61 -0.61 -20.19 -9.85
CA TRP A 61 -0.45 -20.49 -8.44
C TRP A 61 0.42 -21.74 -8.22
N HIS A 62 1.11 -21.78 -7.11
CA HIS A 62 1.75 -23.00 -6.61
C HIS A 62 1.79 -23.02 -5.09
N SER A 63 2.02 -24.21 -4.53
CA SER A 63 2.25 -24.41 -3.12
C SER A 63 3.57 -25.15 -2.92
N GLN A 64 4.53 -24.45 -2.32
CA GLN A 64 5.84 -24.96 -1.95
C GLN A 64 6.37 -24.21 -0.75
N LYS A 65 7.20 -24.86 0.08
CA LYS A 65 7.85 -24.23 1.21
C LYS A 65 8.71 -23.03 0.72
N ASP A 66 8.47 -21.87 1.27
CA ASP A 66 9.22 -20.64 1.04
C ASP A 66 10.02 -20.21 2.28
N GLN A 67 10.65 -19.04 2.20
CA GLN A 67 11.42 -18.43 3.30
C GLN A 67 10.60 -17.34 4.02
N GLY A 68 9.30 -17.28 3.80
CA GLY A 68 8.37 -16.33 4.41
C GLY A 68 7.66 -15.43 3.40
N GLN A 69 6.81 -14.55 3.92
CA GLN A 69 5.88 -13.73 3.15
C GLN A 69 6.53 -12.96 1.99
N TYR A 70 7.67 -12.28 2.23
CA TYR A 70 8.31 -11.46 1.20
C TYR A 70 9.03 -12.30 0.15
N ASP A 71 9.50 -13.50 0.50
CA ASP A 71 10.00 -14.46 -0.48
C ASP A 71 8.87 -14.92 -1.40
N ALA A 72 7.70 -15.28 -0.85
CA ALA A 72 6.52 -15.64 -1.63
C ALA A 72 6.09 -14.50 -2.57
N ILE A 73 6.07 -13.25 -2.09
CA ILE A 73 5.74 -12.08 -2.91
C ILE A 73 6.76 -11.90 -4.04
N ASN A 74 8.05 -11.99 -3.75
CA ASN A 74 9.13 -11.89 -4.73
C ASN A 74 9.00 -12.99 -5.80
N GLN A 75 8.72 -14.23 -5.41
CA GLN A 75 8.46 -15.33 -6.34
C GLN A 75 7.25 -15.02 -7.24
N GLY A 76 6.16 -14.51 -6.68
CA GLY A 76 4.97 -14.10 -7.43
C GLY A 76 5.29 -13.01 -8.45
N PHE A 77 6.05 -11.99 -8.07
CA PHE A 77 6.43 -10.92 -8.99
C PHE A 77 7.38 -11.38 -10.10
N THR A 78 8.21 -12.41 -9.90
CA THR A 78 8.98 -13.00 -11.01
C THR A 78 8.12 -13.66 -12.08
N LYS A 79 6.89 -14.07 -11.74
CA LYS A 79 5.90 -14.64 -12.67
C LYS A 79 5.01 -13.58 -13.31
N SER A 80 4.99 -12.38 -12.76
CA SER A 80 4.09 -11.31 -13.17
C SER A 80 4.61 -10.57 -14.42
N THR A 81 3.68 -10.07 -15.23
CA THR A 81 3.98 -9.34 -16.47
C THR A 81 3.19 -8.03 -16.60
N GLY A 82 2.32 -7.71 -15.62
CA GLY A 82 1.49 -6.51 -15.65
C GLY A 82 2.29 -5.22 -15.61
N GLU A 83 1.80 -4.21 -16.30
CA GLU A 83 2.35 -2.85 -16.28
C GLU A 83 2.18 -2.20 -14.90
N ILE A 84 1.07 -2.53 -14.22
CA ILE A 84 0.74 -2.08 -12.88
C ILE A 84 0.85 -3.27 -11.95
N MET A 85 1.40 -3.06 -10.77
CA MET A 85 1.69 -4.10 -9.79
C MET A 85 1.12 -3.73 -8.42
N GLY A 86 0.75 -4.75 -7.67
CA GLY A 86 0.36 -4.67 -6.25
C GLY A 86 0.36 -6.06 -5.63
N TRP A 87 0.39 -6.15 -4.30
CA TRP A 87 0.10 -7.41 -3.62
C TRP A 87 -1.00 -7.22 -2.59
N LEU A 88 -1.65 -8.30 -2.24
CA LEU A 88 -2.71 -8.36 -1.25
C LEU A 88 -2.47 -9.58 -0.38
N ASN A 89 -2.34 -9.41 0.93
CA ASN A 89 -2.15 -10.55 1.82
C ASN A 89 -3.40 -11.45 1.86
N ALA A 90 -3.22 -12.71 2.23
CA ALA A 90 -4.28 -13.73 2.15
C ALA A 90 -5.46 -13.53 3.12
N ASP A 91 -5.37 -12.56 4.01
CA ASP A 91 -6.39 -12.17 5.00
C ASP A 91 -7.03 -10.80 4.72
N ASP A 92 -6.48 -10.04 3.76
CA ASP A 92 -6.94 -8.69 3.41
C ASP A 92 -7.89 -8.68 2.20
N MET A 93 -8.55 -7.54 1.94
CA MET A 93 -9.49 -7.43 0.82
C MET A 93 -9.40 -6.09 0.10
N LEU A 94 -9.58 -6.13 -1.23
CA LEU A 94 -9.83 -4.93 -2.04
C LEU A 94 -11.27 -4.45 -1.86
N LEU A 95 -11.47 -3.12 -1.96
CA LEU A 95 -12.80 -2.55 -2.09
C LEU A 95 -13.30 -2.63 -3.55
N PRO A 96 -14.63 -2.60 -3.77
CA PRO A 96 -15.20 -2.63 -5.11
C PRO A 96 -14.64 -1.53 -6.03
N ASN A 97 -14.40 -1.87 -7.30
CA ASN A 97 -13.88 -1.00 -8.35
C ASN A 97 -12.43 -0.49 -8.17
N SER A 98 -11.69 -0.97 -7.18
CA SER A 98 -10.32 -0.51 -6.93
C SER A 98 -9.41 -0.68 -8.14
N LEU A 99 -9.46 -1.82 -8.84
CA LEU A 99 -8.64 -2.06 -10.02
C LEU A 99 -9.00 -1.13 -11.19
N PHE A 100 -10.27 -0.78 -11.36
CA PHE A 100 -10.69 0.19 -12.38
C PHE A 100 -10.21 1.60 -12.05
N VAL A 101 -10.29 2.01 -10.78
CA VAL A 101 -9.77 3.31 -10.32
C VAL A 101 -8.27 3.41 -10.56
N ILE A 102 -7.52 2.37 -10.20
CA ILE A 102 -6.07 2.29 -10.43
C ILE A 102 -5.75 2.35 -11.92
N ALA A 103 -6.45 1.59 -12.75
CA ALA A 103 -6.26 1.60 -14.20
C ALA A 103 -6.51 2.98 -14.80
N GLU A 104 -7.60 3.65 -14.42
CA GLU A 104 -7.90 5.01 -14.86
C GLU A 104 -6.79 6.01 -14.48
N ILE A 105 -6.33 5.96 -13.24
CA ILE A 105 -5.28 6.84 -12.72
C ILE A 105 -4.00 6.68 -13.54
N PHE A 106 -3.48 5.45 -13.64
CA PHE A 106 -2.23 5.20 -14.35
C PHE A 106 -2.32 5.44 -15.86
N THR A 107 -3.52 5.29 -16.45
CA THR A 107 -3.73 5.60 -17.87
C THR A 107 -3.79 7.10 -18.12
N GLN A 108 -4.45 7.87 -17.24
CA GLN A 108 -4.65 9.31 -17.44
C GLN A 108 -3.46 10.14 -16.95
N LEU A 109 -2.69 9.64 -15.99
CA LEU A 109 -1.62 10.36 -15.30
C LEU A 109 -0.29 9.60 -15.49
N ALA A 110 0.32 9.73 -16.66
CA ALA A 110 1.53 8.99 -17.03
C ALA A 110 2.75 9.30 -16.12
N GLN A 111 2.76 10.47 -15.46
CA GLN A 111 3.80 10.90 -14.53
C GLN A 111 3.68 10.25 -13.13
N VAL A 112 2.57 9.55 -12.83
CA VAL A 112 2.39 8.86 -11.55
C VAL A 112 3.08 7.52 -11.61
N GLU A 113 4.04 7.30 -10.72
CA GLU A 113 4.79 6.05 -10.62
C GLU A 113 4.19 5.10 -9.57
N TRP A 114 3.63 5.64 -8.45
CA TRP A 114 2.95 4.87 -7.43
C TRP A 114 1.91 5.68 -6.66
N VAL A 115 0.89 4.98 -6.18
CA VAL A 115 -0.25 5.56 -5.48
C VAL A 115 -0.63 4.73 -4.26
N THR A 116 -1.22 5.39 -3.27
CA THR A 116 -1.92 4.72 -2.16
C THR A 116 -3.17 5.51 -1.78
N SER A 117 -4.07 4.90 -1.00
CA SER A 117 -5.29 5.55 -0.54
C SER A 117 -5.01 6.62 0.52
N LEU A 118 -5.68 7.78 0.41
CA LEU A 118 -5.82 8.75 1.51
C LEU A 118 -6.93 8.36 2.49
N GLN A 119 -7.63 7.27 2.22
CA GLN A 119 -8.72 6.72 3.03
C GLN A 119 -8.39 5.27 3.43
N PRO A 120 -7.32 5.06 4.25
CA PRO A 120 -6.98 3.73 4.70
C PRO A 120 -8.16 3.11 5.45
N THR A 121 -8.43 1.86 5.13
CA THR A 121 -9.62 1.12 5.53
C THR A 121 -9.23 -0.09 6.37
N SER A 122 -10.06 -0.48 7.32
CA SER A 122 -9.89 -1.73 8.08
C SER A 122 -11.16 -2.56 8.06
N TRP A 123 -10.98 -3.88 8.04
CA TRP A 123 -12.02 -4.88 8.19
C TRP A 123 -11.94 -5.50 9.59
N ASP A 124 -13.07 -5.85 10.18
CA ASP A 124 -13.05 -6.72 11.35
C ASP A 124 -12.69 -8.18 10.97
N ALA A 125 -12.54 -9.04 11.96
CA ALA A 125 -12.18 -10.44 11.75
C ALA A 125 -13.20 -11.20 10.85
N SER A 126 -14.46 -10.77 10.83
CA SER A 126 -15.53 -11.34 9.99
C SER A 126 -15.55 -10.80 8.56
N GLY A 127 -14.77 -9.73 8.26
CA GLY A 127 -14.72 -9.09 6.95
C GLY A 127 -15.73 -7.96 6.76
N TYR A 128 -16.34 -7.45 7.83
CA TYR A 128 -17.15 -6.24 7.77
C TYR A 128 -16.27 -5.00 7.86
N LEU A 129 -16.69 -3.93 7.18
CA LEU A 129 -16.01 -2.65 7.23
C LEU A 129 -16.05 -2.09 8.66
N ALA A 130 -14.91 -2.04 9.32
CA ALA A 130 -14.78 -1.59 10.70
C ALA A 130 -14.44 -0.11 10.80
N GLN A 131 -13.52 0.37 9.94
CA GLN A 131 -13.04 1.74 10.01
C GLN A 131 -12.61 2.26 8.63
N VAL A 132 -12.86 3.55 8.39
CA VAL A 132 -12.26 4.33 7.29
C VAL A 132 -11.64 5.58 7.90
N ASN A 133 -10.34 5.72 7.76
CA ASN A 133 -9.61 6.90 8.21
C ASN A 133 -9.47 7.91 7.06
N SER A 134 -9.03 9.12 7.36
CA SER A 134 -8.71 10.13 6.36
C SER A 134 -7.34 10.71 6.66
N LEU A 135 -6.44 10.61 5.68
CA LEU A 135 -5.10 11.17 5.74
C LEU A 135 -5.02 12.48 4.95
N PRO A 136 -4.27 13.46 5.41
CA PRO A 136 -4.18 14.74 4.72
C PRO A 136 -3.30 14.69 3.46
N GLY A 137 -2.39 13.73 3.34
CA GLY A 137 -1.50 13.59 2.19
C GLY A 137 -0.25 12.77 2.52
N PHE A 138 0.56 12.52 1.50
CA PHE A 138 1.86 11.88 1.63
C PHE A 138 2.95 12.80 1.10
N SER A 139 4.10 12.81 1.76
CA SER A 139 5.25 13.63 1.41
C SER A 139 6.55 12.84 1.57
N ARG A 140 7.39 12.85 0.53
CA ARG A 140 8.72 12.26 0.57
C ARG A 140 9.57 12.85 1.73
N GLN A 141 9.50 14.17 1.92
CA GLN A 141 10.22 14.82 3.02
C GLN A 141 9.75 14.31 4.38
N ALA A 142 8.43 14.24 4.60
CA ALA A 142 7.86 13.73 5.85
C ALA A 142 8.23 12.26 6.09
N PHE A 143 8.27 11.44 5.05
CA PHE A 143 8.72 10.05 5.13
C PHE A 143 10.20 10.00 5.54
N LEU A 144 11.06 10.74 4.85
CA LEU A 144 12.49 10.78 5.12
C LEU A 144 12.82 11.40 6.50
N ASP A 145 11.98 12.28 7.01
CA ASP A 145 12.08 12.79 8.39
C ASP A 145 11.59 11.76 9.44
N GLY A 146 10.99 10.65 9.01
CA GLY A 146 10.58 9.53 9.88
C GLY A 146 9.17 9.63 10.43
N LEU A 147 8.32 10.50 9.87
CA LEU A 147 6.96 10.73 10.38
C LEU A 147 5.98 9.60 10.03
N TYR A 148 6.36 8.68 9.14
CA TYR A 148 5.58 7.49 8.79
C TYR A 148 6.08 6.22 9.49
N LEU A 149 7.04 6.33 10.40
CA LEU A 149 7.40 5.21 11.27
C LEU A 149 6.24 4.94 12.23
N PRO A 150 5.76 3.69 12.34
CA PRO A 150 4.72 3.34 13.27
C PRO A 150 5.22 3.59 14.70
N THR A 151 4.62 4.54 15.40
CA THR A 151 4.94 4.84 16.80
C THR A 151 3.70 4.65 17.64
N THR A 152 3.88 4.11 18.85
CA THR A 152 2.79 3.89 19.81
C THR A 152 2.12 5.19 20.27
N ALA A 153 2.76 6.34 20.06
CA ALA A 153 2.29 7.63 20.55
C ALA A 153 1.43 8.42 19.55
N LYS A 154 1.36 8.00 18.30
CA LYS A 154 0.61 8.76 17.27
C LYS A 154 -0.22 7.80 16.44
N LYS A 155 -1.51 8.06 16.34
CA LYS A 155 -2.42 7.43 15.37
C LYS A 155 -1.87 7.75 13.98
N GLY A 156 -1.15 6.76 13.44
CA GLY A 156 -0.10 6.96 12.49
C GLY A 156 -0.53 7.34 11.11
N TYR A 157 0.34 8.07 10.52
CA TYR A 157 0.55 8.14 9.10
C TYR A 157 1.31 6.90 8.66
N TRP A 158 0.65 5.78 8.47
CA TRP A 158 1.30 4.67 7.79
C TRP A 158 0.87 4.60 6.33
N LEU A 159 1.72 4.05 5.49
CA LEU A 159 1.34 3.67 4.14
C LEU A 159 0.64 2.32 4.22
N GLN A 160 -0.65 2.32 3.88
CA GLN A 160 -1.42 1.09 3.86
C GLN A 160 -1.03 0.26 2.64
N GLN A 161 -0.44 -0.91 2.88
CA GLN A 161 0.09 -1.78 1.86
C GLN A 161 -1.01 -2.28 0.90
N GLU A 162 -2.16 -2.71 1.44
CA GLU A 162 -3.32 -3.25 0.71
C GLU A 162 -3.94 -2.24 -0.27
N SER A 163 -3.62 -0.96 -0.10
CA SER A 163 -4.07 0.14 -0.94
C SER A 163 -3.01 0.68 -1.88
N THR A 164 -1.81 0.06 -1.93
CA THR A 164 -0.66 0.60 -2.64
C THR A 164 -0.39 -0.13 -3.95
N PHE A 165 -0.32 0.65 -5.04
CA PHE A 165 -0.08 0.17 -6.40
C PHE A 165 0.99 1.00 -7.07
N TRP A 166 1.77 0.39 -7.99
CA TRP A 166 2.89 1.03 -8.64
C TRP A 166 3.10 0.55 -10.07
N ARG A 167 3.85 1.32 -10.87
CA ARG A 167 4.31 0.89 -12.19
C ARG A 167 5.44 -0.13 -12.08
N ARG A 168 5.46 -1.08 -13.01
CA ARG A 168 6.58 -2.02 -13.16
C ARG A 168 7.91 -1.31 -13.31
N SER A 169 7.95 -0.20 -14.04
CA SER A 169 9.15 0.62 -14.22
C SER A 169 9.74 1.11 -12.89
N LEU A 170 8.90 1.46 -11.91
CA LEU A 170 9.38 1.84 -10.58
C LEU A 170 9.93 0.63 -9.81
N TRP A 171 9.25 -0.52 -9.88
CA TRP A 171 9.70 -1.77 -9.29
C TRP A 171 11.09 -2.17 -9.81
N GLU A 172 11.29 -2.10 -11.14
CA GLU A 172 12.57 -2.40 -11.78
C GLU A 172 13.68 -1.41 -11.36
N LYS A 173 13.39 -0.11 -11.31
CA LYS A 173 14.32 0.91 -10.81
C LYS A 173 14.72 0.66 -9.34
N ALA A 174 13.79 0.18 -8.53
CA ALA A 174 14.00 -0.13 -7.12
C ALA A 174 14.76 -1.44 -6.87
N GLY A 175 15.15 -2.17 -7.93
CA GLY A 175 15.92 -3.40 -7.86
C GLY A 175 15.10 -4.68 -8.00
N ALA A 176 13.84 -4.58 -8.42
CA ALA A 176 12.92 -5.69 -8.73
C ALA A 176 12.79 -6.76 -7.63
N SER A 177 12.89 -6.34 -6.37
CA SER A 177 12.73 -7.23 -5.21
C SER A 177 12.36 -6.45 -3.96
N ILE A 178 11.52 -7.04 -3.12
CA ILE A 178 11.37 -6.60 -1.72
C ILE A 178 12.64 -7.02 -0.98
N PRO A 179 13.26 -6.11 -0.19
CA PRO A 179 14.42 -6.44 0.61
C PRO A 179 14.14 -7.54 1.63
N ASP A 180 15.17 -8.29 1.99
CA ASP A 180 15.11 -9.38 2.97
C ASP A 180 14.97 -8.82 4.39
N TYR A 181 13.73 -8.50 4.75
CA TYR A 181 13.29 -8.14 6.10
C TYR A 181 12.19 -9.11 6.52
N ASP A 182 12.20 -9.51 7.77
CA ASP A 182 11.19 -10.44 8.27
C ASP A 182 9.80 -9.78 8.37
N LEU A 183 9.69 -8.58 8.95
CA LEU A 183 8.42 -7.89 9.19
C LEU A 183 8.21 -6.61 8.37
N ALA A 184 9.25 -5.79 8.19
CA ALA A 184 9.15 -4.46 7.59
C ALA A 184 9.56 -4.41 6.11
N GLY A 185 9.37 -5.48 5.34
CA GLY A 185 9.72 -5.51 3.91
C GLY A 185 8.88 -4.57 3.07
N ASP A 186 7.61 -4.32 3.42
CA ASP A 186 6.77 -3.30 2.83
C ASP A 186 7.39 -1.90 3.02
N PHE A 187 7.71 -1.52 4.25
CA PHE A 187 8.35 -0.25 4.55
C PHE A 187 9.71 -0.10 3.85
N ALA A 188 10.49 -1.18 3.78
CA ALA A 188 11.77 -1.20 3.09
C ALA A 188 11.60 -1.02 1.56
N LEU A 189 10.54 -1.56 0.97
CA LEU A 189 10.19 -1.29 -0.43
C LEU A 189 9.79 0.17 -0.64
N TRP A 190 8.99 0.74 0.28
CA TRP A 190 8.63 2.17 0.21
C TRP A 190 9.85 3.07 0.33
N CYS A 191 10.83 2.70 1.15
CA CYS A 191 12.12 3.37 1.22
C CYS A 191 12.79 3.42 -0.16
N LYS A 192 12.88 2.28 -0.86
CA LYS A 192 13.44 2.22 -2.22
C LYS A 192 12.63 3.02 -3.23
N PHE A 193 11.30 2.97 -3.17
CA PHE A 193 10.45 3.74 -4.08
C PHE A 193 10.64 5.24 -3.91
N TYR A 194 10.76 5.73 -2.67
CA TYR A 194 11.04 7.12 -2.40
C TYR A 194 12.44 7.60 -2.86
N GLU A 195 13.36 6.69 -3.14
CA GLU A 195 14.61 7.05 -3.81
C GLU A 195 14.38 7.51 -5.26
N HIS A 196 13.31 7.07 -5.90
CA HIS A 196 13.05 7.27 -7.33
C HIS A 196 11.83 8.13 -7.66
N ALA A 197 10.78 8.11 -6.84
CA ALA A 197 9.52 8.76 -7.14
C ALA A 197 8.78 9.23 -5.87
N ASP A 198 7.96 10.28 -6.02
CA ASP A 198 7.04 10.73 -4.97
C ASP A 198 5.78 9.85 -4.93
N LEU A 199 5.32 9.51 -3.72
CA LEU A 199 4.03 8.86 -3.51
C LEU A 199 2.90 9.86 -3.72
N VAL A 200 1.88 9.44 -4.47
CA VAL A 200 0.67 10.25 -4.66
C VAL A 200 -0.51 9.59 -3.93
N GLY A 201 -1.19 10.33 -3.08
CA GLY A 201 -2.37 9.86 -2.39
C GLY A 201 -3.62 10.00 -3.26
N VAL A 202 -4.49 8.99 -3.29
CA VAL A 202 -5.77 9.10 -3.99
C VAL A 202 -6.93 9.19 -2.99
N SER A 203 -7.86 10.12 -3.24
CA SER A 203 -9.07 10.29 -2.44
C SER A 203 -10.12 9.24 -2.81
N TYR A 204 -9.75 7.97 -2.68
CA TYR A 204 -10.60 6.80 -2.92
C TYR A 204 -10.09 5.63 -2.07
N PRO A 205 -10.97 4.91 -1.32
CA PRO A 205 -10.57 3.72 -0.58
C PRO A 205 -10.33 2.57 -1.57
N LEU A 206 -9.15 1.94 -1.50
CA LEU A 206 -8.73 0.92 -2.48
C LEU A 206 -8.70 -0.49 -1.91
N GLY A 207 -8.13 -0.65 -0.74
CA GLY A 207 -8.01 -1.92 -0.04
C GLY A 207 -8.10 -1.70 1.46
N GLY A 208 -8.16 -2.76 2.22
CA GLY A 208 -8.25 -2.66 3.66
C GLY A 208 -7.58 -3.82 4.38
N PHE A 209 -6.95 -3.46 5.49
CA PHE A 209 -6.30 -4.36 6.42
C PHE A 209 -7.34 -5.06 7.30
N ARG A 210 -7.28 -6.38 7.42
CA ARG A 210 -8.13 -7.13 8.33
C ARG A 210 -7.50 -7.23 9.72
N MET A 211 -8.24 -6.82 10.73
CA MET A 211 -7.82 -6.90 12.12
C MET A 211 -8.15 -8.28 12.70
N ILE A 212 -7.13 -9.10 12.93
CA ILE A 212 -7.23 -10.46 13.48
C ILE A 212 -6.22 -10.58 14.63
N GLU A 213 -6.63 -11.25 15.70
CA GLU A 213 -5.74 -11.55 16.83
C GLU A 213 -4.60 -12.48 16.42
N GLY A 214 -3.38 -12.22 16.89
CA GLY A 214 -2.20 -13.02 16.61
C GLY A 214 -1.53 -12.73 15.28
N GLN A 215 -1.82 -11.61 14.63
CA GLN A 215 -1.16 -11.19 13.39
C GLN A 215 0.30 -10.81 13.63
N ARG A 216 1.14 -11.04 12.62
CA ARG A 216 2.56 -10.65 12.62
C ARG A 216 2.77 -9.15 12.87
N SER A 217 1.83 -8.32 12.45
CA SER A 217 1.82 -6.87 12.67
C SER A 217 1.73 -6.45 14.14
N GLU A 218 1.42 -7.37 15.08
CA GLU A 218 1.42 -7.12 16.52
C GLU A 218 2.83 -7.01 17.09
N ASP A 219 3.85 -7.55 16.43
CA ASP A 219 5.26 -7.39 16.81
C ASP A 219 5.80 -6.01 16.38
N HIS A 220 5.24 -4.97 17.00
CA HIS A 220 5.57 -3.58 16.68
C HIS A 220 7.02 -3.21 16.94
N GLU A 221 7.68 -3.81 17.95
CA GLU A 221 9.06 -3.49 18.32
C GLU A 221 10.03 -3.97 17.24
N ASN A 222 9.86 -5.20 16.78
CA ASN A 222 10.71 -5.77 15.75
C ASN A 222 10.47 -5.08 14.39
N TYR A 223 9.19 -4.84 14.03
CA TYR A 223 8.85 -4.05 12.84
C TYR A 223 9.53 -2.67 12.87
N MET A 224 9.43 -1.95 13.99
CA MET A 224 10.01 -0.62 14.14
C MET A 224 11.53 -0.63 14.00
N THR A 225 12.19 -1.66 14.54
CA THR A 225 13.64 -1.81 14.45
C THR A 225 14.07 -1.96 12.99
N GLN A 226 13.39 -2.84 12.25
CA GLN A 226 13.65 -3.08 10.83
C GLN A 226 13.33 -1.85 9.97
N ALA A 227 12.20 -1.18 10.21
CA ALA A 227 11.80 0.01 9.48
C ALA A 227 12.79 1.18 9.67
N LYS A 228 13.30 1.37 10.90
CA LYS A 228 14.35 2.36 11.17
C LYS A 228 15.62 2.08 10.41
N LEU A 229 16.04 0.81 10.34
CA LEU A 229 17.25 0.40 9.63
C LEU A 229 17.09 0.68 8.12
N ALA A 230 15.96 0.30 7.53
CA ALA A 230 15.65 0.58 6.13
C ALA A 230 15.66 2.09 5.82
N LEU A 231 15.00 2.90 6.67
CA LEU A 231 14.98 4.35 6.52
C LEU A 231 16.38 4.98 6.66
N GLN A 232 17.21 4.48 7.57
CA GLN A 232 18.58 4.94 7.75
C GLN A 232 19.42 4.69 6.48
N THR A 233 19.29 3.54 5.87
CA THR A 233 19.96 3.19 4.61
C THR A 233 19.55 4.15 3.50
N THR A 234 18.25 4.38 3.32
CA THR A 234 17.72 5.32 2.32
C THR A 234 18.17 6.75 2.55
N ARG A 235 18.19 7.23 3.81
CA ARG A 235 18.73 8.55 4.16
C ARG A 235 20.19 8.68 3.77
N SER A 236 20.98 7.63 3.99
CA SER A 236 22.40 7.61 3.59
C SER A 236 22.55 7.69 2.07
N ASN A 237 21.77 6.89 1.32
CA ASN A 237 21.78 6.88 -0.15
C ASN A 237 21.43 8.25 -0.74
N LEU A 238 20.49 8.96 -0.10
CA LEU A 238 20.02 10.28 -0.54
C LEU A 238 20.77 11.45 0.09
N SER A 239 21.76 11.19 0.95
CA SER A 239 22.44 12.22 1.76
C SER A 239 21.44 13.10 2.53
N TRP A 240 20.35 12.48 3.04
CA TRP A 240 19.27 13.18 3.73
C TRP A 240 19.57 13.34 5.21
N ASN A 241 19.53 14.59 5.70
CA ASN A 241 19.57 14.89 7.12
C ASN A 241 18.15 15.20 7.60
N PRO A 242 17.55 14.34 8.46
CA PRO A 242 16.21 14.56 8.97
C PRO A 242 16.14 15.87 9.77
N LYS A 243 15.06 16.60 9.58
CA LYS A 243 14.81 17.81 10.37
C LYS A 243 14.34 17.41 11.76
N ASP A 244 14.82 18.10 12.78
CA ASP A 244 14.20 18.04 14.11
C ASP A 244 12.75 18.51 13.98
N THR A 245 11.84 17.60 14.24
CA THR A 245 10.42 17.92 14.19
C THR A 245 10.09 18.85 15.35
N ASN A 246 9.66 20.08 15.02
CA ASN A 246 9.24 21.03 16.05
C ASN A 246 8.09 20.43 16.86
N PRO A 247 8.20 20.29 18.20
CA PRO A 247 7.13 19.74 19.04
C PRO A 247 5.77 20.43 18.86
N LEU A 248 5.77 21.69 18.42
CA LEU A 248 4.55 22.47 18.19
C LEU A 248 3.66 21.91 17.07
N ILE A 249 4.22 21.14 16.10
CA ILE A 249 3.40 20.51 15.04
C ILE A 249 2.54 19.37 15.58
N TYR A 250 2.80 18.92 16.79
CA TYR A 250 2.09 17.82 17.44
C TYR A 250 1.05 18.27 18.47
N LEU A 251 0.92 19.57 18.71
CA LEU A 251 -0.14 20.07 19.56
C LEU A 251 -1.50 19.79 18.90
N PRO A 252 -2.54 19.40 19.65
CA PRO A 252 -3.89 19.22 19.12
C PRO A 252 -4.50 20.58 18.79
N VAL A 253 -3.98 21.24 17.74
CA VAL A 253 -4.39 22.59 17.32
C VAL A 253 -5.65 22.54 16.43
N ALA A 254 -6.31 21.38 16.36
CA ALA A 254 -7.54 21.17 15.57
C ALA A 254 -8.66 22.18 15.87
N SER A 255 -8.59 22.92 16.98
CA SER A 255 -9.62 23.87 17.41
C SER A 255 -9.41 25.32 16.95
N PHE A 256 -8.24 25.66 16.40
CA PHE A 256 -7.93 27.03 16.02
C PHE A 256 -7.49 27.13 14.56
N GLY A 257 -8.43 27.32 13.64
CA GLY A 257 -8.19 27.36 12.20
C GLY A 257 -7.07 28.30 11.75
N ALA A 258 -6.92 29.48 12.37
CA ALA A 258 -5.86 30.45 12.05
C ALA A 258 -4.46 29.92 12.44
N ILE A 259 -4.34 29.31 13.62
CA ILE A 259 -3.07 28.74 14.09
C ILE A 259 -2.67 27.53 13.25
N ASN A 260 -3.62 26.66 12.93
CA ASN A 260 -3.36 25.52 12.06
C ASN A 260 -2.90 25.98 10.66
N SER A 261 -3.54 27.01 10.10
CA SER A 261 -3.14 27.59 8.81
C SER A 261 -1.71 28.16 8.87
N PHE A 262 -1.36 28.89 9.94
CA PHE A 262 -0.02 29.43 10.13
C PHE A 262 1.03 28.31 10.25
N LEU A 263 0.79 27.32 11.11
CA LEU A 263 1.70 26.19 11.30
C LEU A 263 1.87 25.39 10.01
N THR A 264 0.79 25.10 9.31
CA THR A 264 0.83 24.38 8.02
C THR A 264 1.64 25.16 6.98
N LYS A 265 1.49 26.49 6.93
CA LYS A 265 2.26 27.33 6.01
C LYS A 265 3.76 27.28 6.27
N HIS A 266 4.18 27.30 7.54
CA HIS A 266 5.59 27.44 7.93
C HIS A 266 6.28 26.09 8.17
N TYR A 267 5.58 25.10 8.69
CA TYR A 267 6.13 23.79 9.09
C TYR A 267 5.51 22.61 8.33
N GLY A 268 4.52 22.85 7.47
CA GLY A 268 3.84 21.80 6.72
C GLY A 268 4.71 21.22 5.61
N TYR A 269 4.50 19.95 5.38
CA TYR A 269 5.12 19.18 4.30
C TYR A 269 4.29 19.29 3.03
N GLN A 270 4.98 19.39 1.89
CA GLN A 270 4.35 19.37 0.58
C GLN A 270 4.01 17.93 0.19
N GLY A 271 2.77 17.67 -0.15
CA GLY A 271 2.34 16.38 -0.67
C GLY A 271 1.47 16.49 -1.90
N PHE A 272 1.40 15.38 -2.65
CA PHE A 272 0.60 15.25 -3.86
C PHE A 272 -0.61 14.37 -3.61
N TYR A 273 -1.74 14.73 -4.23
CA TYR A 273 -2.96 13.94 -4.17
C TYR A 273 -3.72 13.94 -5.49
N ILE A 274 -4.44 12.86 -5.72
CA ILE A 274 -5.24 12.63 -6.92
C ILE A 274 -6.71 12.73 -6.55
N GLN A 275 -7.47 13.47 -7.34
CA GLN A 275 -8.92 13.58 -7.23
C GLN A 275 -9.59 13.64 -8.59
N LYS A 276 -10.88 13.27 -8.66
CA LYS A 276 -11.71 13.51 -9.84
C LYS A 276 -12.18 14.95 -9.87
N HIS A 277 -12.01 15.62 -10.99
CA HIS A 277 -12.31 17.06 -11.17
C HIS A 277 -13.80 17.37 -10.97
N ASN A 278 -14.68 16.52 -11.44
CA ASN A 278 -16.14 16.64 -11.27
C ASN A 278 -16.76 15.24 -11.14
N PRO A 279 -16.82 14.67 -9.94
CA PRO A 279 -17.28 13.29 -9.75
C PRO A 279 -18.75 13.07 -10.13
N ARG A 280 -19.52 14.14 -10.38
CA ARG A 280 -20.91 14.07 -10.86
C ARG A 280 -21.02 13.84 -12.37
N LYS A 281 -19.91 13.96 -13.11
CA LYS A 281 -19.86 13.72 -14.56
C LYS A 281 -19.23 12.38 -14.86
N MET A 282 -19.81 11.59 -15.73
CA MET A 282 -19.29 10.27 -16.12
C MET A 282 -17.95 10.34 -16.85
N ASP A 283 -17.67 11.45 -17.55
CA ASP A 283 -16.42 11.71 -18.27
C ASP A 283 -15.38 12.50 -17.44
N SER A 284 -15.56 12.53 -16.12
CA SER A 284 -14.66 13.22 -15.20
C SER A 284 -13.27 12.62 -15.24
N ARG A 285 -12.26 13.49 -15.35
CA ARG A 285 -10.86 13.11 -15.39
C ARG A 285 -10.20 13.20 -14.01
N TRP A 286 -9.19 12.38 -13.82
CA TRP A 286 -8.30 12.48 -12.69
C TRP A 286 -7.31 13.63 -12.88
N SER A 287 -6.99 14.33 -11.81
CA SER A 287 -5.98 15.39 -11.76
C SER A 287 -5.07 15.19 -10.56
N ILE A 288 -3.83 15.62 -10.69
CA ILE A 288 -2.90 15.71 -9.56
C ILE A 288 -2.90 17.14 -9.06
N ASP A 289 -3.13 17.30 -7.78
CA ASP A 289 -3.00 18.55 -7.06
C ASP A 289 -1.97 18.40 -5.93
N SER A 290 -1.53 19.52 -5.38
CA SER A 290 -0.60 19.51 -4.27
C SER A 290 -1.06 20.43 -3.16
N LYS A 291 -0.78 20.03 -1.92
CA LYS A 291 -1.07 20.87 -0.75
C LYS A 291 -0.03 20.67 0.33
N LYS A 292 0.12 21.69 1.16
CA LYS A 292 0.85 21.55 2.42
C LYS A 292 -0.09 20.96 3.50
N PHE A 293 0.47 20.10 4.33
CA PHE A 293 -0.23 19.53 5.48
C PHE A 293 0.73 19.32 6.65
N LEU A 294 0.18 19.23 7.85
CA LEU A 294 0.90 18.75 9.02
C LEU A 294 0.59 17.28 9.20
N PRO A 295 1.60 16.43 9.40
CA PRO A 295 1.41 14.99 9.67
C PRO A 295 0.72 14.72 10.99
#